data_35392d2cfa05c5e4f0db8c5e6028965f
#
_entry.id   35392d2cfa05c5e4f0db8c5e6028965f
#
_cell.length_a   1.000
_cell.length_b   1.000
_cell.length_c   1.000
_cell.angle_alpha   90.00
_cell.angle_beta   90.00
_cell.angle_gamma   90.00
#
_symmetry.space_group_name_H-M   'P 1'
#
loop_
_entity.id
_entity.type
_entity.pdbx_description
1 polymer ?
#
loop_
_entity_poly.entity_id
_entity_poly.type
_entity_poly.pdbx_seq_one_letter_code
_entity_poly.pdbx_strand_id
1 'polypeptide(L)'
;MNKYISTKEAVRLTGLSTQEIYDLIHSGKLPARKAPKSGWRISLQDLVDLGLIKNDSNSIVEDLQTRDNVSYVADEEHLTQVFKRMTEVEHSLKIATANLKNFNVTIETDDGEETLRLCDFFLLLVERGVHVQVVCMKPFGFYNYAKENCPQLLENELFELRYNEHNHMKIFIFDDECAYIGSANITSAAIGKRAKRNYEAGMLVEGDMIEAPLNHFEKVWNDPDTFKHTWKRFTKMAKELAKEMKERFDNP
;
A
#
# COMPACT_ATOMS: atom_id res chain seq x y z
N MET A 1 -21.69 -11.80 -15.18
CA MET A 1 -20.69 -10.70 -15.08
C MET A 1 -19.33 -11.30 -15.37
N ASN A 2 -18.55 -10.75 -16.30
CA ASN A 2 -17.19 -11.25 -16.57
C ASN A 2 -16.31 -10.84 -15.40
N LYS A 3 -15.78 -11.83 -14.67
CA LYS A 3 -14.82 -11.59 -13.58
C LYS A 3 -13.43 -11.39 -14.18
N TYR A 4 -12.75 -10.32 -13.77
CA TYR A 4 -11.38 -10.03 -14.16
C TYR A 4 -10.42 -10.40 -13.02
N ILE A 5 -9.29 -11.02 -13.36
CA ILE A 5 -8.24 -11.44 -12.44
C ILE A 5 -6.91 -10.81 -12.82
N SER A 6 -5.98 -10.77 -11.87
CA SER A 6 -4.60 -10.32 -12.08
C SER A 6 -3.77 -11.34 -12.85
N THR A 7 -2.60 -10.91 -13.37
CA THR A 7 -1.61 -11.83 -13.98
C THR A 7 -1.16 -12.91 -12.99
N LYS A 8 -0.96 -12.58 -11.71
CA LYS A 8 -0.56 -13.52 -10.65
C LYS A 8 -1.61 -14.61 -10.43
N GLU A 9 -2.89 -14.25 -10.43
CA GLU A 9 -3.99 -15.21 -10.34
C GLU A 9 -4.09 -16.07 -11.60
N ALA A 10 -3.90 -15.49 -12.79
CA ALA A 10 -3.87 -16.25 -14.05
C ALA A 10 -2.75 -17.29 -14.05
N VAL A 11 -1.53 -16.93 -13.61
CA VAL A 11 -0.40 -17.85 -13.40
C VAL A 11 -0.81 -19.01 -12.49
N ARG A 12 -1.40 -18.71 -11.33
CA ARG A 12 -1.83 -19.73 -10.37
C ARG A 12 -2.91 -20.67 -10.94
N LEU A 13 -3.86 -20.15 -11.68
CA LEU A 13 -4.99 -20.92 -12.22
C LEU A 13 -4.61 -21.76 -13.44
N THR A 14 -3.71 -21.25 -14.27
CA THR A 14 -3.31 -21.93 -15.51
C THR A 14 -2.11 -22.84 -15.32
N GLY A 15 -1.28 -22.61 -14.28
CA GLY A 15 0.03 -23.26 -14.11
C GLY A 15 1.10 -22.77 -15.09
N LEU A 16 0.80 -21.74 -15.90
CA LEU A 16 1.77 -21.10 -16.79
C LEU A 16 2.67 -20.15 -16.00
N SER A 17 3.85 -19.91 -16.51
CA SER A 17 4.74 -18.87 -15.97
C SER A 17 4.22 -17.46 -16.28
N THR A 18 4.69 -16.47 -15.52
CA THR A 18 4.37 -15.06 -15.76
C THR A 18 4.74 -14.63 -17.18
N GLN A 19 5.88 -15.12 -17.71
CA GLN A 19 6.33 -14.82 -19.07
C GLN A 19 5.37 -15.36 -20.13
N GLU A 20 4.91 -16.60 -19.96
CA GLU A 20 3.96 -17.22 -20.90
C GLU A 20 2.62 -16.49 -20.92
N ILE A 21 2.13 -16.02 -19.77
CA ILE A 21 0.91 -15.18 -19.70
C ILE A 21 1.13 -13.86 -20.45
N TYR A 22 2.28 -13.19 -20.26
CA TYR A 22 2.60 -11.97 -20.99
C TYR A 22 2.73 -12.19 -22.49
N ASP A 23 3.34 -13.28 -22.93
CA ASP A 23 3.47 -13.63 -24.34
C ASP A 23 2.10 -13.87 -25.01
N LEU A 24 1.16 -14.50 -24.27
CA LEU A 24 -0.22 -14.66 -24.73
C LEU A 24 -0.94 -13.32 -24.85
N ILE A 25 -0.75 -12.41 -23.90
CA ILE A 25 -1.34 -11.07 -23.92
C ILE A 25 -0.76 -10.23 -25.09
N HIS A 26 0.57 -10.18 -25.20
CA HIS A 26 1.25 -9.36 -26.21
C HIS A 26 1.04 -9.89 -27.63
N SER A 27 0.86 -11.20 -27.79
CA SER A 27 0.50 -11.80 -29.08
C SER A 27 -0.98 -11.62 -29.44
N GLY A 28 -1.80 -11.04 -28.55
CA GLY A 28 -3.23 -10.87 -28.74
C GLY A 28 -4.05 -12.17 -28.61
N LYS A 29 -3.44 -13.29 -28.24
CA LYS A 29 -4.12 -14.57 -28.03
C LYS A 29 -4.97 -14.57 -26.76
N LEU A 30 -4.50 -13.90 -25.69
CA LEU A 30 -5.24 -13.72 -24.45
C LEU A 30 -5.69 -12.26 -24.34
N PRO A 31 -7.00 -11.97 -24.47
CA PRO A 31 -7.52 -10.62 -24.27
C PRO A 31 -7.26 -10.15 -22.84
N ALA A 32 -6.68 -8.99 -22.70
CA ALA A 32 -6.44 -8.38 -21.39
C ALA A 32 -6.58 -6.87 -21.47
N ARG A 33 -7.02 -6.25 -20.39
CA ARG A 33 -7.09 -4.79 -20.25
C ARG A 33 -5.95 -4.31 -19.39
N LYS A 34 -5.20 -3.32 -19.86
CA LYS A 34 -4.18 -2.67 -19.04
C LYS A 34 -4.87 -1.67 -18.12
N ALA A 35 -4.90 -1.98 -16.83
CA ALA A 35 -5.39 -1.02 -15.85
C ALA A 35 -4.31 0.05 -15.62
N PRO A 36 -4.68 1.34 -15.53
CA PRO A 36 -3.72 2.39 -15.22
C PRO A 36 -3.00 2.06 -13.91
N LYS A 37 -1.68 1.88 -13.95
CA LYS A 37 -0.78 1.63 -12.81
C LYS A 37 -0.87 0.26 -12.12
N SER A 38 -1.78 -0.66 -12.50
CA SER A 38 -1.99 -1.93 -11.79
C SER A 38 -1.84 -3.20 -12.64
N GLY A 39 -1.10 -3.14 -13.75
CA GLY A 39 -0.86 -4.32 -14.57
C GLY A 39 -2.03 -4.75 -15.45
N TRP A 40 -2.01 -6.00 -15.89
CA TRP A 40 -3.03 -6.54 -16.78
C TRP A 40 -4.22 -7.13 -15.99
N ARG A 41 -5.42 -6.90 -16.51
CA ARG A 41 -6.68 -7.52 -16.05
C ARG A 41 -7.17 -8.49 -17.12
N ILE A 42 -7.28 -9.75 -16.75
CA ILE A 42 -7.58 -10.88 -17.62
C ILE A 42 -8.97 -11.41 -17.27
N SER A 43 -9.84 -11.58 -18.26
CA SER A 43 -11.15 -12.19 -18.01
C SER A 43 -11.00 -13.68 -17.72
N LEU A 44 -11.64 -14.14 -16.64
CA LEU A 44 -11.67 -15.57 -16.30
C LEU A 44 -12.30 -16.38 -17.43
N GLN A 45 -13.32 -15.84 -18.08
CA GLN A 45 -13.99 -16.47 -19.23
C GLN A 45 -13.03 -16.68 -20.39
N ASP A 46 -12.16 -15.70 -20.68
CA ASP A 46 -11.19 -15.82 -21.77
C ASP A 46 -10.18 -16.96 -21.52
N LEU A 47 -9.79 -17.21 -20.24
CA LEU A 47 -8.94 -18.35 -19.89
C LEU A 47 -9.66 -19.69 -20.08
N VAL A 48 -10.97 -19.74 -19.79
CA VAL A 48 -11.80 -20.94 -20.06
C VAL A 48 -11.95 -21.17 -21.56
N ASP A 49 -12.27 -20.14 -22.32
CA ASP A 49 -12.52 -20.20 -23.77
C ASP A 49 -11.24 -20.61 -24.54
N LEU A 50 -10.07 -20.23 -24.01
CA LEU A 50 -8.78 -20.64 -24.54
C LEU A 50 -8.34 -22.04 -24.06
N GLY A 51 -9.13 -22.71 -23.21
CA GLY A 51 -8.79 -24.03 -22.66
C GLY A 51 -7.58 -24.03 -21.72
N LEU A 52 -7.17 -22.84 -21.22
CA LEU A 52 -6.06 -22.68 -20.30
C LEU A 52 -6.43 -23.11 -18.87
N ILE A 53 -7.72 -23.12 -18.56
CA ILE A 53 -8.27 -23.69 -17.32
C ILE A 53 -9.44 -24.60 -17.68
N LYS A 54 -9.56 -25.74 -16.95
CA LYS A 54 -10.64 -26.71 -17.23
C LYS A 54 -11.99 -26.17 -16.79
N ASN A 55 -13.04 -26.55 -17.55
CA ASN A 55 -14.43 -26.15 -17.29
C ASN A 55 -15.03 -26.78 -16.00
N ASP A 56 -14.31 -27.64 -15.29
CA ASP A 56 -14.63 -28.08 -13.91
C ASP A 56 -14.49 -26.98 -12.86
N SER A 57 -14.30 -25.81 -13.34
CA SER A 57 -14.10 -24.54 -12.64
C SER A 57 -15.33 -24.00 -11.91
N ASN A 58 -16.47 -24.68 -11.88
CA ASN A 58 -17.50 -24.29 -10.93
C ASN A 58 -16.97 -24.29 -9.49
N SER A 59 -16.10 -25.26 -9.13
CA SER A 59 -15.45 -25.26 -7.82
C SER A 59 -14.38 -24.15 -7.69
N ILE A 60 -13.64 -23.82 -8.75
CA ILE A 60 -12.64 -22.76 -8.76
C ILE A 60 -13.33 -21.39 -8.83
N VAL A 61 -14.41 -21.27 -9.59
CA VAL A 61 -15.24 -20.05 -9.65
C VAL A 61 -16.00 -19.86 -8.33
N GLU A 62 -16.51 -20.94 -7.72
CA GLU A 62 -17.09 -20.92 -6.37
C GLU A 62 -16.02 -20.60 -5.31
N ASP A 63 -14.83 -21.17 -5.36
CA ASP A 63 -13.70 -20.88 -4.46
C ASP A 63 -13.22 -19.42 -4.60
N LEU A 64 -13.28 -18.85 -5.81
CA LEU A 64 -13.02 -17.43 -6.07
C LEU A 64 -14.22 -16.52 -5.76
N GLN A 65 -15.45 -17.06 -5.79
CA GLN A 65 -16.66 -16.33 -5.40
C GLN A 65 -16.92 -16.37 -3.91
N THR A 66 -16.45 -17.39 -3.20
CA THR A 66 -16.56 -17.56 -1.75
C THR A 66 -15.40 -16.97 -0.97
N ARG A 67 -14.35 -16.45 -1.63
CA ARG A 67 -13.39 -15.61 -0.92
C ARG A 67 -14.14 -14.34 -0.55
N ASP A 68 -14.38 -14.22 0.74
CA ASP A 68 -14.78 -12.95 1.31
C ASP A 68 -13.73 -11.91 0.88
N ASN A 69 -14.11 -11.06 -0.10
CA ASN A 69 -13.26 -9.96 -0.57
C ASN A 69 -13.02 -8.93 0.54
N VAL A 70 -13.42 -9.24 1.75
CA VAL A 70 -13.32 -8.40 2.93
C VAL A 70 -12.93 -9.25 4.14
N SER A 71 -11.84 -8.92 4.80
CA SER A 71 -11.42 -9.51 6.07
C SER A 71 -11.39 -8.44 7.14
N TYR A 72 -12.02 -8.69 8.28
CA TYR A 72 -11.91 -7.80 9.44
C TYR A 72 -10.56 -8.00 10.13
N VAL A 73 -9.92 -6.90 10.51
CA VAL A 73 -8.61 -6.86 11.16
C VAL A 73 -8.71 -6.07 12.45
N ALA A 74 -8.28 -6.62 13.55
CA ALA A 74 -8.30 -5.95 14.85
C ALA A 74 -6.96 -6.07 15.58
N ASP A 75 -6.59 -5.04 16.30
CA ASP A 75 -5.47 -5.00 17.25
C ASP A 75 -4.16 -5.60 16.71
N GLU A 76 -3.72 -6.75 17.26
CA GLU A 76 -2.46 -7.42 16.91
C GLU A 76 -2.43 -7.97 15.48
N GLU A 77 -3.60 -8.23 14.89
CA GLU A 77 -3.72 -8.70 13.52
C GLU A 77 -3.21 -7.67 12.50
N HIS A 78 -3.17 -6.38 12.87
CA HIS A 78 -2.53 -5.35 12.02
C HIS A 78 -1.06 -5.67 11.74
N LEU A 79 -0.34 -6.27 12.69
CA LEU A 79 1.05 -6.69 12.47
C LEU A 79 1.12 -7.87 11.50
N THR A 80 0.30 -8.89 11.71
CA THR A 80 0.40 -10.16 10.98
C THR A 80 -0.32 -10.15 9.64
N GLN A 81 -1.32 -9.30 9.46
CA GLN A 81 -2.11 -9.25 8.22
C GLN A 81 -1.82 -8.00 7.38
N VAL A 82 -1.78 -6.80 7.99
CA VAL A 82 -1.61 -5.56 7.24
C VAL A 82 -0.12 -5.28 7.00
N PHE A 83 0.67 -5.37 8.07
CA PHE A 83 2.09 -5.04 7.98
C PHE A 83 2.88 -6.10 7.20
N LYS A 84 2.51 -7.36 7.35
CA LYS A 84 3.10 -8.44 6.53
C LYS A 84 2.87 -8.19 5.04
N ARG A 85 1.64 -7.83 4.62
CA ARG A 85 1.37 -7.48 3.21
C ARG A 85 2.23 -6.31 2.70
N MET A 86 2.54 -5.33 3.56
CA MET A 86 3.44 -4.24 3.21
C MET A 86 4.86 -4.74 2.89
N THR A 87 5.33 -5.80 3.55
CA THR A 87 6.65 -6.38 3.28
C THR A 87 6.68 -7.25 2.02
N GLU A 88 5.53 -7.71 1.55
CA GLU A 88 5.36 -8.63 0.42
C GLU A 88 5.02 -7.92 -0.91
N VAL A 89 4.93 -6.58 -0.94
CA VAL A 89 4.63 -5.84 -2.18
C VAL A 89 5.73 -6.02 -3.22
N GLU A 90 5.32 -6.16 -4.47
CA GLU A 90 6.22 -6.38 -5.61
C GLU A 90 6.30 -5.17 -6.56
N HIS A 91 5.26 -4.32 -6.61
CA HIS A 91 5.13 -3.26 -7.60
C HIS A 91 4.86 -1.89 -7.01
N SER A 92 3.91 -1.79 -6.08
CA SER A 92 3.50 -0.49 -5.54
C SER A 92 2.99 -0.58 -4.11
N LEU A 93 3.34 0.43 -3.32
CA LEU A 93 2.81 0.65 -1.97
C LEU A 93 2.29 2.08 -1.88
N LYS A 94 0.98 2.24 -1.70
CA LYS A 94 0.36 3.55 -1.49
C LYS A 94 -0.15 3.66 -0.07
N ILE A 95 0.24 4.73 0.62
CA ILE A 95 -0.09 4.96 2.02
C ILE A 95 -0.73 6.33 2.18
N ALA A 96 -1.97 6.36 2.67
CA ALA A 96 -2.56 7.57 3.23
C ALA A 96 -2.71 7.40 4.74
N THR A 97 -2.06 8.24 5.53
CA THR A 97 -2.07 8.14 7.01
C THR A 97 -2.04 9.51 7.66
N ALA A 98 -2.72 9.69 8.79
CA ALA A 98 -2.63 10.96 9.52
C ALA A 98 -1.26 11.13 10.19
N ASN A 99 -0.69 10.06 10.74
CA ASN A 99 0.60 10.07 11.42
C ASN A 99 1.56 9.07 10.79
N LEU A 100 2.74 9.55 10.42
CA LEU A 100 3.86 8.74 9.96
C LEU A 100 5.01 8.86 10.96
N LYS A 101 5.40 7.76 11.58
CA LYS A 101 6.54 7.73 12.51
C LYS A 101 7.57 6.72 12.05
N ASN A 102 8.84 7.05 12.28
CA ASN A 102 9.92 6.11 12.06
C ASN A 102 10.03 5.17 13.27
N PHE A 103 9.80 3.87 13.07
CA PHE A 103 9.85 2.82 14.10
C PHE A 103 10.51 1.57 13.52
N ASN A 104 10.75 0.57 14.37
CA ASN A 104 11.37 -0.68 13.94
C ASN A 104 10.35 -1.59 13.26
N VAL A 105 10.69 -2.04 12.07
CA VAL A 105 9.98 -3.02 11.24
C VAL A 105 10.78 -4.30 11.25
N THR A 106 10.15 -5.43 11.46
CA THR A 106 10.77 -6.75 11.30
C THR A 106 10.30 -7.33 9.97
N ILE A 107 11.24 -7.76 9.16
CA ILE A 107 11.02 -8.42 7.87
C ILE A 107 11.60 -9.82 7.91
N GLU A 108 11.01 -10.73 7.13
CA GLU A 108 11.60 -12.05 6.88
C GLU A 108 12.58 -11.94 5.71
N THR A 109 13.76 -12.48 5.87
CA THR A 109 14.81 -12.57 4.84
C THR A 109 15.26 -14.01 4.70
N ASP A 110 16.03 -14.34 3.67
CA ASP A 110 16.59 -15.69 3.47
C ASP A 110 17.48 -16.13 4.64
N ASP A 111 18.09 -15.17 5.34
CA ASP A 111 18.97 -15.41 6.49
C ASP A 111 18.22 -15.38 7.85
N GLY A 112 16.90 -15.19 7.85
CA GLY A 112 16.05 -15.09 9.03
C GLY A 112 15.36 -13.75 9.20
N GLU A 113 14.95 -13.43 10.43
CA GLU A 113 14.29 -12.14 10.72
C GLU A 113 15.32 -11.00 10.84
N GLU A 114 15.08 -9.92 10.13
CA GLU A 114 15.82 -8.67 10.23
C GLU A 114 14.93 -7.53 10.75
N THR A 115 15.51 -6.65 11.59
CA THR A 115 14.80 -5.48 12.11
C THR A 115 15.41 -4.20 11.54
N LEU A 116 14.63 -3.49 10.75
CA LEU A 116 14.99 -2.23 10.10
C LEU A 116 14.20 -1.05 10.68
N ARG A 117 14.70 0.17 10.48
CA ARG A 117 13.84 1.35 10.62
C ARG A 117 12.88 1.46 9.44
N LEU A 118 11.71 2.07 9.64
CA LEU A 118 10.73 2.23 8.56
C LEU A 118 11.32 2.94 7.33
N CYS A 119 12.21 3.93 7.51
CA CYS A 119 12.86 4.59 6.37
C CYS A 119 13.80 3.65 5.61
N ASP A 120 14.55 2.78 6.30
CA ASP A 120 15.44 1.81 5.68
C ASP A 120 14.62 0.70 5.00
N PHE A 121 13.48 0.34 5.59
CA PHE A 121 12.53 -0.57 4.96
C PHE A 121 11.95 0.01 3.65
N PHE A 122 11.54 1.30 3.64
CA PHE A 122 11.08 1.93 2.39
C PHE A 122 12.21 2.04 1.37
N LEU A 123 13.46 2.29 1.81
CA LEU A 123 14.62 2.27 0.92
C LEU A 123 14.78 0.89 0.27
N LEU A 124 14.71 -0.18 1.05
CA LEU A 124 14.77 -1.55 0.54
C LEU A 124 13.68 -1.83 -0.50
N LEU A 125 12.45 -1.35 -0.27
CA LEU A 125 11.37 -1.50 -1.26
C LEU A 125 11.68 -0.79 -2.58
N VAL A 126 12.14 0.46 -2.55
CA VAL A 126 12.44 1.19 -3.78
C VAL A 126 13.67 0.66 -4.50
N GLU A 127 14.66 0.12 -3.79
CA GLU A 127 15.81 -0.58 -4.38
C GLU A 127 15.38 -1.89 -5.08
N ARG A 128 14.29 -2.52 -4.62
CA ARG A 128 13.64 -3.66 -5.29
C ARG A 128 12.75 -3.24 -6.47
N GLY A 129 12.64 -1.95 -6.77
CA GLY A 129 11.82 -1.41 -7.85
C GLY A 129 10.36 -1.14 -7.47
N VAL A 130 10.01 -1.20 -6.18
CA VAL A 130 8.65 -0.90 -5.72
C VAL A 130 8.43 0.60 -5.69
N HIS A 131 7.31 1.07 -6.26
CA HIS A 131 6.91 2.47 -6.19
C HIS A 131 6.20 2.77 -4.88
N VAL A 132 6.80 3.59 -4.01
CA VAL A 132 6.27 3.93 -2.69
C VAL A 132 5.73 5.36 -2.68
N GLN A 133 4.42 5.50 -2.49
CA GLN A 133 3.71 6.78 -2.42
C GLN A 133 3.09 6.98 -1.03
N VAL A 134 3.45 8.04 -0.34
CA VAL A 134 2.95 8.34 0.99
C VAL A 134 2.35 9.75 1.04
N VAL A 135 1.08 9.86 1.44
CA VAL A 135 0.46 11.14 1.80
C VAL A 135 0.10 11.15 3.28
N CYS A 136 0.54 12.16 4.02
CA CYS A 136 0.29 12.23 5.45
C CYS A 136 0.12 13.66 5.96
N MET A 137 -0.56 13.79 7.12
CA MET A 137 -0.76 15.06 7.80
C MET A 137 0.43 15.42 8.71
N LYS A 138 1.08 14.43 9.32
CA LYS A 138 2.17 14.64 10.30
C LYS A 138 3.41 13.80 9.95
N PRO A 139 4.19 14.19 8.95
CA PRO A 139 5.38 13.45 8.52
C PRO A 139 6.65 13.77 9.31
N PHE A 140 6.64 14.79 10.20
CA PHE A 140 7.82 15.44 10.76
C PHE A 140 8.85 14.48 11.36
N GLY A 141 8.42 13.54 12.20
CA GLY A 141 9.35 12.62 12.86
C GLY A 141 10.02 11.64 11.88
N PHE A 142 9.29 11.17 10.90
CA PHE A 142 9.81 10.32 9.83
C PHE A 142 10.77 11.10 8.93
N TYR A 143 10.31 12.25 8.43
CA TYR A 143 11.08 13.05 7.48
C TYR A 143 12.42 13.52 8.04
N ASN A 144 12.43 14.07 9.27
CA ASN A 144 13.67 14.54 9.88
C ASN A 144 14.68 13.40 10.05
N TYR A 145 14.22 12.24 10.49
CA TYR A 145 15.08 11.07 10.61
C TYR A 145 15.60 10.62 9.23
N ALA A 146 14.72 10.49 8.24
CA ALA A 146 15.11 10.07 6.89
C ALA A 146 16.12 11.05 6.27
N LYS A 147 15.94 12.35 6.47
CA LYS A 147 16.87 13.37 5.99
C LYS A 147 18.28 13.24 6.58
N GLU A 148 18.39 12.87 7.85
CA GLU A 148 19.66 12.76 8.55
C GLU A 148 20.33 11.39 8.34
N ASN A 149 19.56 10.33 8.23
CA ASN A 149 20.07 8.96 8.29
C ASN A 149 19.82 8.14 7.00
N CYS A 150 18.89 8.57 6.14
CA CYS A 150 18.50 7.84 4.92
C CYS A 150 18.17 8.84 3.78
N PRO A 151 19.04 9.82 3.46
CA PRO A 151 18.73 10.86 2.48
C PRO A 151 18.48 10.29 1.08
N GLN A 152 19.14 9.19 0.72
CA GLN A 152 18.97 8.49 -0.56
C GLN A 152 17.52 8.04 -0.79
N LEU A 153 16.74 7.74 0.26
CA LEU A 153 15.30 7.46 0.13
C LEU A 153 14.54 8.68 -0.40
N LEU A 154 14.82 9.86 0.17
CA LEU A 154 14.12 11.09 -0.18
C LEU A 154 14.48 11.61 -1.58
N GLU A 155 15.61 11.18 -2.12
CA GLU A 155 16.12 11.50 -3.45
C GLU A 155 15.73 10.46 -4.50
N ASN A 156 15.23 9.29 -4.09
CA ASN A 156 14.85 8.21 -4.99
C ASN A 156 13.55 8.55 -5.75
N GLU A 157 13.54 8.36 -7.06
CA GLU A 157 12.39 8.65 -7.95
C GLU A 157 11.17 7.74 -7.69
N LEU A 158 11.40 6.55 -7.12
CA LEU A 158 10.34 5.60 -6.75
C LEU A 158 9.74 5.89 -5.37
N PHE A 159 10.28 6.87 -4.61
CA PHE A 159 9.72 7.30 -3.33
C PHE A 159 9.15 8.70 -3.42
N GLU A 160 7.88 8.85 -3.04
CA GLU A 160 7.27 10.17 -2.97
C GLU A 160 6.49 10.36 -1.67
N LEU A 161 6.89 11.38 -0.90
CA LEU A 161 6.21 11.80 0.33
C LEU A 161 5.49 13.14 0.07
N ARG A 162 4.16 13.13 0.23
CA ARG A 162 3.32 14.32 0.14
C ARG A 162 2.70 14.66 1.48
N TYR A 163 2.42 15.94 1.65
CA TYR A 163 1.72 16.49 2.81
C TYR A 163 0.35 16.99 2.39
N ASN A 164 -0.65 16.72 3.25
CA ASN A 164 -1.98 17.35 3.19
C ASN A 164 -2.49 17.49 4.62
N GLU A 165 -2.81 18.73 5.05
CA GLU A 165 -3.22 19.02 6.43
C GLU A 165 -4.58 18.45 6.81
N HIS A 166 -5.42 18.15 5.81
CA HIS A 166 -6.74 17.56 5.99
C HIS A 166 -6.73 16.03 5.92
N ASN A 167 -5.59 15.42 5.60
CA ASN A 167 -5.52 13.96 5.46
C ASN A 167 -5.59 13.25 6.82
N HIS A 168 -6.77 12.75 7.17
CA HIS A 168 -6.97 11.91 8.35
C HIS A 168 -7.25 10.44 8.00
N MET A 169 -7.11 10.05 6.73
CA MET A 169 -7.30 8.68 6.26
C MET A 169 -6.26 7.72 6.86
N LYS A 170 -6.60 6.45 6.89
CA LYS A 170 -5.69 5.32 7.09
C LYS A 170 -6.08 4.29 6.04
N ILE A 171 -5.48 4.45 4.87
CA ILE A 171 -5.66 3.59 3.70
C ILE A 171 -4.26 3.18 3.25
N PHE A 172 -4.01 1.87 3.18
CA PHE A 172 -2.78 1.30 2.67
C PHE A 172 -3.14 0.38 1.52
N ILE A 173 -2.54 0.58 0.36
CA ILE A 173 -2.86 -0.14 -0.87
C ILE A 173 -1.60 -0.89 -1.31
N PHE A 174 -1.74 -2.18 -1.51
CA PHE A 174 -0.69 -3.14 -1.82
C PHE A 174 -0.86 -3.61 -3.26
N ASP A 175 0.07 -3.29 -4.14
CA ASP A 175 0.12 -3.69 -5.55
C ASP A 175 -1.15 -3.37 -6.36
N ASP A 176 -1.96 -2.40 -5.89
CA ASP A 176 -3.29 -2.09 -6.43
C ASP A 176 -4.24 -3.32 -6.48
N GLU A 177 -4.02 -4.32 -5.63
CA GLU A 177 -4.79 -5.57 -5.57
C GLU A 177 -5.49 -5.79 -4.23
N CYS A 178 -4.94 -5.22 -3.15
CA CYS A 178 -5.50 -5.28 -1.81
C CYS A 178 -5.40 -3.92 -1.13
N ALA A 179 -6.37 -3.54 -0.32
CA ALA A 179 -6.29 -2.34 0.51
C ALA A 179 -6.70 -2.61 1.94
N TYR A 180 -5.96 -2.02 2.88
CA TYR A 180 -6.40 -1.83 4.25
C TYR A 180 -7.12 -0.49 4.37
N ILE A 181 -8.26 -0.49 5.06
CA ILE A 181 -9.05 0.68 5.42
C ILE A 181 -9.39 0.57 6.89
N GLY A 182 -8.96 1.53 7.72
CA GLY A 182 -9.23 1.41 9.14
C GLY A 182 -8.82 2.60 9.99
N SER A 183 -8.55 2.34 11.26
CA SER A 183 -8.14 3.35 12.24
C SER A 183 -6.62 3.43 12.43
N ALA A 184 -5.85 2.39 12.05
CA ALA A 184 -4.43 2.27 12.34
C ALA A 184 -3.57 3.22 11.52
N ASN A 185 -2.81 4.08 12.20
CA ASN A 185 -1.77 4.88 11.56
C ASN A 185 -0.47 4.07 11.39
N ILE A 186 0.48 4.58 10.58
CA ILE A 186 1.83 4.03 10.47
C ILE A 186 2.65 4.43 11.70
N THR A 187 2.38 3.77 12.82
CA THR A 187 3.06 3.97 14.10
C THR A 187 3.18 2.65 14.87
N SER A 188 4.23 2.50 15.68
CA SER A 188 4.43 1.28 16.48
C SER A 188 3.30 1.00 17.49
N ALA A 189 2.54 2.00 17.89
CA ALA A 189 1.41 1.84 18.80
C ALA A 189 0.18 1.27 18.08
N ALA A 190 -0.05 1.68 16.82
CA ALA A 190 -1.18 1.24 16.03
C ALA A 190 -0.99 -0.18 15.46
N ILE A 191 0.25 -0.58 15.17
CA ILE A 191 0.57 -1.92 14.67
C ILE A 191 0.82 -2.97 15.78
N GLY A 192 0.52 -2.66 17.03
CA GLY A 192 0.56 -3.64 18.12
C GLY A 192 1.93 -3.97 18.73
N LYS A 193 3.04 -3.34 18.28
CA LYS A 193 4.40 -3.61 18.79
C LYS A 193 4.76 -3.01 20.16
N ARG A 194 3.83 -2.33 20.83
CA ARG A 194 4.09 -1.70 22.16
C ARG A 194 3.27 -2.34 23.27
N ALA A 195 3.83 -2.37 24.49
CA ALA A 195 3.11 -2.76 25.69
C ALA A 195 1.87 -1.87 25.96
N LYS A 196 1.94 -0.58 25.58
CA LYS A 196 0.79 0.33 25.50
C LYS A 196 0.44 0.53 24.03
N ARG A 197 -0.38 -0.36 23.50
CA ARG A 197 -0.93 -0.30 22.13
C ARG A 197 -2.27 0.42 22.13
N ASN A 198 -2.65 0.92 20.96
CA ASN A 198 -4.02 1.35 20.72
C ASN A 198 -4.91 0.12 20.46
N TYR A 199 -6.20 0.26 20.71
CA TYR A 199 -7.21 -0.59 20.08
C TYR A 199 -7.46 -0.04 18.68
N GLU A 200 -7.20 -0.85 17.67
CA GLU A 200 -7.37 -0.49 16.28
C GLU A 200 -8.26 -1.51 15.57
N ALA A 201 -9.03 -1.04 14.61
CA ALA A 201 -9.87 -1.91 13.79
C ALA A 201 -9.88 -1.44 12.33
N GLY A 202 -10.07 -2.37 11.42
CA GLY A 202 -10.15 -2.08 10.00
C GLY A 202 -10.59 -3.28 9.19
N MET A 203 -10.49 -3.12 7.90
CA MET A 203 -10.80 -4.17 6.93
C MET A 203 -9.71 -4.23 5.87
N LEU A 204 -9.36 -5.43 5.45
CA LEU A 204 -8.65 -5.69 4.20
C LEU A 204 -9.70 -5.98 3.14
N VAL A 205 -9.60 -5.32 2.00
CA VAL A 205 -10.50 -5.48 0.86
C VAL A 205 -9.70 -5.87 -0.38
N GLU A 206 -10.25 -6.75 -1.18
CA GLU A 206 -9.63 -7.31 -2.40
C GLU A 206 -10.63 -7.30 -3.57
N GLY A 207 -10.15 -7.66 -4.76
CA GLY A 207 -11.00 -7.76 -5.96
C GLY A 207 -11.63 -6.43 -6.35
N ASP A 208 -12.92 -6.43 -6.68
CA ASP A 208 -13.62 -5.22 -7.13
C ASP A 208 -13.78 -4.17 -6.02
N MET A 209 -13.60 -4.57 -4.76
CA MET A 209 -13.69 -3.67 -3.61
C MET A 209 -12.51 -2.70 -3.50
N ILE A 210 -11.38 -2.96 -4.19
CA ILE A 210 -10.19 -2.10 -4.19
C ILE A 210 -10.41 -0.77 -4.92
N GLU A 211 -11.35 -0.73 -5.87
CA GLU A 211 -11.55 0.44 -6.72
C GLU A 211 -11.90 1.70 -5.92
N ALA A 212 -12.75 1.57 -4.90
CA ALA A 212 -13.17 2.72 -4.09
C ALA A 212 -12.01 3.32 -3.25
N PRO A 213 -11.23 2.55 -2.46
CA PRO A 213 -10.08 3.09 -1.74
C PRO A 213 -8.97 3.61 -2.66
N LEU A 214 -8.75 2.97 -3.83
CA LEU A 214 -7.78 3.43 -4.81
C LEU A 214 -8.18 4.81 -5.39
N ASN A 215 -9.43 4.96 -5.83
CA ASN A 215 -9.94 6.22 -6.34
C ASN A 215 -9.90 7.32 -5.27
N HIS A 216 -10.16 6.98 -4.00
CA HIS A 216 -10.09 7.95 -2.92
C HIS A 216 -8.63 8.36 -2.61
N PHE A 217 -7.69 7.43 -2.63
CA PHE A 217 -6.26 7.75 -2.51
C PHE A 217 -5.83 8.68 -3.64
N GLU A 218 -6.13 8.36 -4.90
CA GLU A 218 -5.76 9.18 -6.06
C GLU A 218 -6.40 10.57 -6.03
N LYS A 219 -7.64 10.68 -5.54
CA LYS A 219 -8.29 11.99 -5.33
C LYS A 219 -7.50 12.85 -4.37
N VAL A 220 -7.08 12.32 -3.21
CA VAL A 220 -6.31 13.09 -2.21
C VAL A 220 -4.88 13.32 -2.69
N TRP A 221 -4.28 12.34 -3.37
CA TRP A 221 -2.94 12.45 -3.96
C TRP A 221 -2.83 13.60 -4.97
N ASN A 222 -3.86 13.81 -5.77
CA ASN A 222 -3.93 14.85 -6.81
C ASN A 222 -4.65 16.14 -6.35
N ASP A 223 -5.04 16.21 -5.09
CA ASP A 223 -5.68 17.41 -4.53
C ASP A 223 -4.75 18.63 -4.58
N PRO A 224 -5.21 19.82 -4.97
CA PRO A 224 -4.38 21.04 -5.01
C PRO A 224 -3.69 21.39 -3.68
N ASP A 225 -4.30 20.99 -2.55
CA ASP A 225 -3.76 21.21 -1.21
C ASP A 225 -2.77 20.09 -0.79
N THR A 226 -2.59 19.06 -1.64
CA THR A 226 -1.59 18.01 -1.47
C THR A 226 -0.33 18.36 -2.25
N PHE A 227 0.78 18.53 -1.57
CA PHE A 227 2.03 18.92 -2.20
C PHE A 227 3.21 18.05 -1.83
N LYS A 228 4.11 17.87 -2.80
CA LYS A 228 5.37 17.17 -2.58
C LYS A 228 6.14 17.86 -1.46
N HIS A 229 6.58 17.05 -0.52
CA HIS A 229 7.33 17.53 0.62
C HIS A 229 8.67 18.13 0.18
N THR A 230 8.86 19.43 0.37
CA THR A 230 10.16 20.08 0.21
C THR A 230 10.58 20.71 1.55
N TRP A 231 11.89 20.63 1.86
CA TRP A 231 12.46 21.16 3.10
C TRP A 231 12.08 22.61 3.43
N LYS A 232 12.08 23.49 2.44
CA LYS A 232 11.78 24.92 2.64
C LYS A 232 10.34 25.16 3.13
N ARG A 233 9.38 24.46 2.53
CA ARG A 233 7.95 24.61 2.86
C ARG A 233 7.67 24.01 4.24
N PHE A 234 8.32 22.90 4.55
CA PHE A 234 8.18 22.19 5.81
C PHE A 234 8.76 22.95 7.01
N THR A 235 9.94 23.54 6.87
CA THR A 235 10.55 24.34 7.93
C THR A 235 9.69 25.57 8.26
N LYS A 236 9.04 26.16 7.24
CA LYS A 236 8.10 27.26 7.43
C LYS A 236 6.88 26.80 8.24
N MET A 237 6.24 25.71 7.83
CA MET A 237 5.07 25.14 8.52
C MET A 237 5.37 24.69 9.94
N ALA A 238 6.52 24.02 10.16
CA ALA A 238 6.93 23.61 11.50
C ALA A 238 7.12 24.80 12.43
N LYS A 239 7.65 25.92 11.91
CA LYS A 239 7.80 27.16 12.69
C LYS A 239 6.45 27.82 12.96
N GLU A 240 5.54 27.82 11.99
CA GLU A 240 4.18 28.36 12.16
C GLU A 240 3.39 27.53 13.18
N LEU A 241 3.44 26.19 13.08
CA LEU A 241 2.79 25.30 14.05
C LEU A 241 3.36 25.44 15.46
N ALA A 242 4.69 25.56 15.59
CA ALA A 242 5.33 25.78 16.88
C ALA A 242 4.94 27.14 17.49
N LYS A 243 4.75 28.16 16.65
CA LYS A 243 4.28 29.49 17.08
C LYS A 243 2.83 29.42 17.55
N GLU A 244 1.93 28.79 16.78
CA GLU A 244 0.52 28.61 17.15
C GLU A 244 0.36 27.81 18.45
N MET A 245 1.16 26.75 18.62
CA MET A 245 1.15 25.97 19.86
C MET A 245 1.59 26.84 21.05
N LYS A 246 2.65 27.64 20.89
CA LYS A 246 3.11 28.53 21.93
C LYS A 246 2.06 29.59 22.31
N GLU A 247 1.41 30.21 21.31
CA GLU A 247 0.34 31.17 21.52
C GLU A 247 -0.89 30.58 22.24
N ARG A 248 -1.22 29.30 21.99
CA ARG A 248 -2.28 28.56 22.71
C ARG A 248 -1.92 28.21 24.16
N PHE A 249 -0.63 28.03 24.47
CA PHE A 249 -0.16 27.74 25.84
C PHE A 249 0.06 29.02 26.65
N ASP A 250 0.39 30.14 26.00
CA ASP A 250 0.66 31.40 26.65
C ASP A 250 -0.64 32.27 26.88
N ASN A 251 -1.77 31.86 26.25
CA ASN A 251 -3.12 32.44 26.44
C ASN A 251 -4.11 31.29 26.77
N PRO A 252 -4.23 30.87 28.06
CA PRO A 252 -5.19 29.85 28.49
C PRO A 252 -6.64 30.35 28.46
#